data_fc140c326c48f6189c45607c3215fb76
#
_entry.id   fc140c326c48f6189c45607c3215fb76
#
_cell.length_a   1.000
_cell.length_b   1.000
_cell.length_c   1.000
_cell.angle_alpha   90.00
_cell.angle_beta   90.00
_cell.angle_gamma   90.00
#
_symmetry.space_group_name_H-M   'P 1'
#
loop_
_entity.id
_entity.type
_entity.pdbx_description
1 polymer ?
#
loop_
_entity_poly.entity_id
_entity_poly.type
_entity_poly.pdbx_seq_one_letter_code
_entity_poly.pdbx_strand_id
1 'polypeptide(L)'
;MTDSTVAGIDPLIPGGLGQLDIPKERQLIIERGRGARVWDVDGREYVDCIMGSGPLILGHAHPAFVEAIQSQASRGSTFYAFTPQIMQLVEELIEAIPCAEQIKFTSTGSEAIQYALRLARAHTGRDKILKFEGGYHGHSEYAVFSYGPKELKPFPEAYPQSLGVTEGVRKDVLVAPFNDLEATAEILAEHADEVACIILEPVQRAITPRQGFLQGLRQLADAHGALLVYDEIVTGFRLAYGGAQAYYGVEPDIAVYGKAMSGGYPIAALAGRADVMAFSDPSHPSGKIHFSGTFNGHALGAAAALATLKILREPGTFERLHEVGRRFSDGLTALFRHHGVPGQVLGVGPWSQVVLGDGEIDDYRTLAKADLAGAAALNLEVLERGVYNNPGSKIYLSLAHTDEDIDFVLDAYDQSLAELGERPA
;
A
#
# COMPACT_ATOMS: atom_id res chain seq x y z
N MET A 1 -12.45 33.36 -16.06
CA MET A 1 -11.57 32.18 -15.94
C MET A 1 -11.04 32.22 -14.54
N THR A 2 -11.44 31.27 -13.73
CA THR A 2 -10.88 31.11 -12.38
C THR A 2 -9.40 30.84 -12.53
N ASP A 3 -8.59 31.53 -11.73
CA ASP A 3 -7.16 31.28 -11.60
C ASP A 3 -6.94 29.78 -11.42
N SER A 4 -6.38 29.11 -12.45
CA SER A 4 -6.21 27.66 -12.54
C SER A 4 -5.02 27.18 -11.68
N THR A 5 -4.71 27.90 -10.60
CA THR A 5 -3.68 27.52 -9.65
C THR A 5 -4.27 26.71 -8.50
N VAL A 6 -3.48 25.79 -7.93
CA VAL A 6 -3.83 25.03 -6.71
C VAL A 6 -4.28 25.98 -5.59
N ALA A 7 -3.65 27.16 -5.48
CA ALA A 7 -3.99 28.19 -4.50
C ALA A 7 -5.44 28.69 -4.58
N GLY A 8 -6.07 28.67 -5.76
CA GLY A 8 -7.46 29.10 -5.95
C GLY A 8 -8.50 28.08 -5.47
N ILE A 9 -8.16 26.79 -5.46
CA ILE A 9 -9.08 25.67 -5.09
C ILE A 9 -8.83 25.16 -3.66
N ASP A 10 -7.62 25.29 -3.14
CA ASP A 10 -7.23 24.74 -1.85
C ASP A 10 -8.17 25.14 -0.67
N PRO A 11 -8.71 26.36 -0.58
CA PRO A 11 -9.69 26.69 0.46
C PRO A 11 -11.02 25.90 0.37
N LEU A 12 -11.33 25.36 -0.82
CA LEU A 12 -12.57 24.62 -1.09
C LEU A 12 -12.41 23.11 -0.85
N ILE A 13 -11.17 22.61 -0.82
CA ILE A 13 -10.84 21.22 -0.55
C ILE A 13 -9.83 21.19 0.61
N PRO A 14 -10.30 21.22 1.87
CA PRO A 14 -9.39 21.22 3.02
C PRO A 14 -8.43 20.03 2.98
N GLY A 15 -7.11 20.29 3.02
CA GLY A 15 -6.07 19.28 2.97
C GLY A 15 -5.70 18.79 1.55
N GLY A 16 -6.33 19.32 0.50
CA GLY A 16 -5.99 18.99 -0.89
C GLY A 16 -6.26 17.54 -1.29
N LEU A 17 -5.61 17.09 -2.37
CA LEU A 17 -5.81 15.77 -3.00
C LEU A 17 -4.49 14.98 -3.14
N GLY A 18 -3.76 14.74 -2.05
CA GLY A 18 -2.67 13.75 -2.05
C GLY A 18 -1.25 14.28 -2.28
N GLN A 19 -1.03 15.55 -2.52
CA GLN A 19 0.29 16.18 -2.65
C GLN A 19 0.70 16.91 -1.35
N LEU A 20 0.40 16.30 -0.19
CA LEU A 20 0.52 16.97 1.12
C LEU A 20 1.97 17.33 1.50
N ASP A 21 2.94 16.57 1.02
CA ASP A 21 4.36 16.79 1.28
C ASP A 21 5.03 17.71 0.25
N ILE A 22 4.26 18.18 -0.76
CA ILE A 22 4.74 19.15 -1.76
C ILE A 22 4.27 20.54 -1.35
N PRO A 23 5.17 21.55 -1.23
CA PRO A 23 4.79 22.93 -0.99
C PRO A 23 3.73 23.41 -2.01
N LYS A 24 2.75 24.18 -1.55
CA LYS A 24 1.57 24.56 -2.37
C LYS A 24 1.94 25.20 -3.73
N GLU A 25 2.97 26.01 -3.74
CA GLU A 25 3.50 26.68 -4.94
C GLU A 25 4.19 25.74 -5.93
N ARG A 26 4.52 24.51 -5.49
CA ARG A 26 5.14 23.46 -6.31
C ARG A 26 4.19 22.31 -6.62
N GLN A 27 2.96 22.34 -6.10
CA GLN A 27 1.97 21.31 -6.40
C GLN A 27 1.56 21.36 -7.86
N LEU A 28 1.48 20.18 -8.48
CA LEU A 28 1.16 20.03 -9.89
C LEU A 28 -0.34 19.86 -10.09
N ILE A 29 -0.87 20.45 -11.15
CA ILE A 29 -2.20 20.14 -11.68
C ILE A 29 -2.00 19.26 -12.92
N ILE A 30 -2.22 17.96 -12.75
CA ILE A 30 -2.00 16.97 -13.81
C ILE A 30 -3.23 16.94 -14.73
N GLU A 31 -3.00 17.15 -16.03
CA GLU A 31 -4.03 17.09 -17.08
C GLU A 31 -4.22 15.67 -17.62
N ARG A 32 -3.11 14.95 -17.85
CA ARG A 32 -3.14 13.62 -18.49
C ARG A 32 -1.94 12.76 -18.10
N GLY A 33 -2.08 11.45 -18.31
CA GLY A 33 -1.00 10.49 -18.14
C GLY A 33 -0.99 9.44 -19.25
N ARG A 34 0.20 8.94 -19.62
CA ARG A 34 0.38 7.84 -20.57
C ARG A 34 1.65 7.06 -20.24
N GLY A 35 1.53 5.74 -20.08
CA GLY A 35 2.67 4.91 -19.69
C GLY A 35 3.23 5.33 -18.33
N ALA A 36 4.52 5.57 -18.24
CA ALA A 36 5.20 6.04 -17.03
C ALA A 36 5.22 7.58 -16.90
N ARG A 37 4.47 8.31 -17.73
CA ARG A 37 4.60 9.78 -17.81
C ARG A 37 3.28 10.48 -17.56
N VAL A 38 3.36 11.68 -16.98
CA VAL A 38 2.24 12.62 -16.79
C VAL A 38 2.61 13.98 -17.33
N TRP A 39 1.59 14.76 -17.67
CA TRP A 39 1.72 16.15 -18.11
C TRP A 39 0.83 17.04 -17.25
N ASP A 40 1.38 18.15 -16.81
CA ASP A 40 0.61 19.18 -16.12
C ASP A 40 -0.18 20.05 -17.11
N VAL A 41 -0.99 20.96 -16.56
CA VAL A 41 -1.83 21.89 -17.34
C VAL A 41 -1.02 22.91 -18.16
N ASP A 42 0.25 23.13 -17.83
CA ASP A 42 1.18 23.98 -18.57
C ASP A 42 1.91 23.21 -19.67
N GLY A 43 1.66 21.90 -19.79
CA GLY A 43 2.23 21.00 -20.78
C GLY A 43 3.61 20.45 -20.43
N ARG A 44 4.11 20.69 -19.23
CA ARG A 44 5.38 20.12 -18.78
C ARG A 44 5.22 18.63 -18.52
N GLU A 45 6.19 17.87 -19.00
CA GLU A 45 6.24 16.41 -18.86
C GLU A 45 7.07 15.98 -17.66
N TYR A 46 6.62 14.90 -16.97
CA TYR A 46 7.29 14.29 -15.84
C TYR A 46 7.30 12.77 -16.00
N VAL A 47 8.39 12.12 -15.57
CA VAL A 47 8.37 10.67 -15.27
C VAL A 47 7.65 10.48 -13.93
N ASP A 48 6.57 9.70 -13.92
CA ASP A 48 5.74 9.49 -12.73
C ASP A 48 6.25 8.32 -11.88
N CYS A 49 6.87 8.62 -10.76
CA CYS A 49 7.29 7.66 -9.74
C CYS A 49 6.32 7.56 -8.54
N ILE A 50 5.13 8.19 -8.64
CA ILE A 50 4.03 8.02 -7.67
C ILE A 50 3.06 6.94 -8.13
N MET A 51 2.77 6.88 -9.42
CA MET A 51 1.85 5.92 -10.03
C MET A 51 0.50 5.84 -9.29
N GLY A 52 -0.07 7.02 -8.99
CA GLY A 52 -1.34 7.12 -8.26
C GLY A 52 -1.28 6.64 -6.80
N SER A 53 -0.11 6.65 -6.17
CA SER A 53 0.19 6.00 -4.88
C SER A 53 0.15 4.47 -4.96
N GLY A 54 0.63 3.94 -6.10
CA GLY A 54 0.92 2.54 -6.34
C GLY A 54 -0.08 1.70 -7.15
N PRO A 55 -1.32 2.11 -7.42
CA PRO A 55 -2.23 1.25 -8.17
C PRO A 55 -1.88 1.06 -9.66
N LEU A 56 -1.21 2.02 -10.28
CA LEU A 56 -0.96 2.03 -11.74
C LEU A 56 0.21 1.11 -12.14
N ILE A 57 0.11 -0.17 -11.80
CA ILE A 57 1.16 -1.18 -12.07
C ILE A 57 1.42 -1.37 -13.58
N LEU A 58 0.44 -1.09 -14.43
CA LEU A 58 0.53 -1.14 -15.89
C LEU A 58 0.94 0.21 -16.52
N GLY A 59 1.07 1.28 -15.70
CA GLY A 59 1.19 2.65 -16.17
C GLY A 59 -0.15 3.31 -16.49
N HIS A 60 -0.09 4.59 -16.84
CA HIS A 60 -1.24 5.40 -17.21
C HIS A 60 -1.83 4.98 -18.57
N ALA A 61 -3.15 4.96 -18.66
CA ALA A 61 -3.91 4.76 -19.89
C ALA A 61 -3.45 3.55 -20.74
N HIS A 62 -3.16 2.42 -20.06
CA HIS A 62 -2.78 1.19 -20.76
C HIS A 62 -3.90 0.76 -21.73
N PRO A 63 -3.62 0.47 -23.02
CA PRO A 63 -4.65 0.24 -24.04
C PRO A 63 -5.67 -0.83 -23.68
N ALA A 64 -5.23 -2.01 -23.21
CA ALA A 64 -6.14 -3.08 -22.83
C ALA A 64 -7.02 -2.73 -21.62
N PHE A 65 -6.49 -1.95 -20.67
CA PHE A 65 -7.26 -1.43 -19.53
C PHE A 65 -8.34 -0.43 -19.99
N VAL A 66 -7.98 0.53 -20.85
CA VAL A 66 -8.92 1.52 -21.41
C VAL A 66 -10.02 0.83 -22.19
N GLU A 67 -9.69 -0.12 -23.05
CA GLU A 67 -10.66 -0.91 -23.83
C GLU A 67 -11.65 -1.67 -22.94
N ALA A 68 -11.17 -2.31 -21.88
CA ALA A 68 -12.01 -3.06 -20.94
C ALA A 68 -13.02 -2.13 -20.24
N ILE A 69 -12.58 -0.96 -19.78
CA ILE A 69 -13.45 0.04 -19.14
C ILE A 69 -14.47 0.60 -20.12
N GLN A 70 -14.06 1.00 -21.34
CA GLN A 70 -14.96 1.54 -22.35
C GLN A 70 -16.02 0.50 -22.78
N SER A 71 -15.59 -0.74 -23.01
CA SER A 71 -16.50 -1.86 -23.34
C SER A 71 -17.50 -2.11 -22.23
N GLN A 72 -17.07 -2.16 -20.95
CA GLN A 72 -17.99 -2.38 -19.84
C GLN A 72 -18.90 -1.18 -19.60
N ALA A 73 -18.40 0.05 -19.74
CA ALA A 73 -19.18 1.26 -19.57
C ALA A 73 -20.38 1.31 -20.55
N SER A 74 -20.18 0.84 -21.78
CA SER A 74 -21.27 0.76 -22.79
C SER A 74 -22.38 -0.26 -22.44
N ARG A 75 -22.12 -1.18 -21.51
CA ARG A 75 -23.05 -2.22 -21.04
C ARG A 75 -23.64 -1.94 -19.66
N GLY A 76 -23.21 -0.86 -19.01
CA GLY A 76 -23.63 -0.46 -17.68
C GLY A 76 -22.57 -0.71 -16.60
N SER A 77 -22.71 -0.02 -15.47
CA SER A 77 -21.69 0.05 -14.40
C SER A 77 -22.08 -0.71 -13.13
N THR A 78 -23.30 -0.53 -12.63
CA THR A 78 -23.73 -0.99 -11.31
C THR A 78 -25.11 -1.63 -11.38
N PHE A 79 -25.20 -2.91 -11.04
CA PHE A 79 -26.43 -3.69 -11.23
C PHE A 79 -27.05 -4.20 -9.93
N TYR A 80 -26.31 -4.12 -8.81
CA TYR A 80 -26.70 -4.72 -7.53
C TYR A 80 -27.03 -6.22 -7.67
N ALA A 81 -26.31 -6.92 -8.53
CA ALA A 81 -26.47 -8.33 -8.87
C ALA A 81 -25.12 -8.92 -9.31
N PHE A 82 -25.03 -10.24 -9.38
CA PHE A 82 -23.89 -10.91 -10.00
C PHE A 82 -23.77 -10.52 -11.47
N THR A 83 -22.53 -10.30 -11.89
CA THR A 83 -22.20 -10.08 -13.31
C THR A 83 -21.17 -11.12 -13.76
N PRO A 84 -21.11 -11.45 -15.06
CA PRO A 84 -20.08 -12.37 -15.57
C PRO A 84 -18.66 -11.95 -15.18
N GLN A 85 -18.39 -10.65 -15.15
CA GLN A 85 -17.07 -10.11 -14.77
C GLN A 85 -16.73 -10.40 -13.30
N ILE A 86 -17.71 -10.26 -12.39
CA ILE A 86 -17.46 -10.57 -10.97
C ILE A 86 -17.28 -12.07 -10.77
N MET A 87 -18.04 -12.91 -11.45
CA MET A 87 -17.88 -14.37 -11.35
C MET A 87 -16.49 -14.79 -11.81
N GLN A 88 -16.05 -14.30 -12.97
CA GLN A 88 -14.73 -14.56 -13.50
C GLN A 88 -13.61 -13.99 -12.59
N LEU A 89 -13.80 -12.81 -12.01
CA LEU A 89 -12.83 -12.22 -11.09
C LEU A 89 -12.70 -13.03 -9.80
N VAL A 90 -13.78 -13.59 -9.26
CA VAL A 90 -13.73 -14.50 -8.09
C VAL A 90 -12.90 -15.72 -8.40
N GLU A 91 -13.12 -16.39 -9.55
CA GLU A 91 -12.34 -17.56 -9.98
C GLU A 91 -10.85 -17.21 -10.11
N GLU A 92 -10.55 -16.08 -10.75
CA GLU A 92 -9.18 -15.58 -10.93
C GLU A 92 -8.47 -15.33 -9.59
N LEU A 93 -9.15 -14.67 -8.65
CA LEU A 93 -8.57 -14.34 -7.34
C LEU A 93 -8.39 -15.58 -6.46
N ILE A 94 -9.32 -16.55 -6.50
CA ILE A 94 -9.16 -17.82 -5.77
C ILE A 94 -7.97 -18.63 -6.32
N GLU A 95 -7.76 -18.63 -7.62
CA GLU A 95 -6.59 -19.30 -8.22
C GLU A 95 -5.28 -18.59 -7.87
N ALA A 96 -5.29 -17.23 -7.81
CA ALA A 96 -4.09 -16.42 -7.63
C ALA A 96 -3.62 -16.32 -6.19
N ILE A 97 -4.54 -16.25 -5.23
CA ILE A 97 -4.25 -15.90 -3.83
C ILE A 97 -4.18 -17.17 -2.97
N PRO A 98 -3.01 -17.52 -2.39
CA PRO A 98 -2.84 -18.77 -1.65
C PRO A 98 -3.85 -19.01 -0.52
N CYS A 99 -4.17 -18.01 0.31
CA CYS A 99 -5.12 -18.17 1.40
C CYS A 99 -6.59 -18.07 0.99
N ALA A 100 -6.91 -17.88 -0.29
CA ALA A 100 -8.26 -17.60 -0.75
C ALA A 100 -9.10 -18.86 -0.94
N GLU A 101 -9.96 -19.17 0.01
CA GLU A 101 -11.05 -20.13 -0.16
C GLU A 101 -12.38 -19.42 -0.49
N GLN A 102 -12.55 -18.18 -0.01
CA GLN A 102 -13.69 -17.32 -0.29
C GLN A 102 -13.28 -15.86 -0.47
N ILE A 103 -14.05 -15.12 -1.27
CA ILE A 103 -13.83 -13.72 -1.62
C ILE A 103 -15.03 -12.85 -1.27
N LYS A 104 -14.78 -11.64 -0.76
CA LYS A 104 -15.74 -10.53 -0.68
C LYS A 104 -15.15 -9.28 -1.29
N PHE A 105 -15.97 -8.45 -1.92
CA PHE A 105 -15.52 -7.19 -2.54
C PHE A 105 -15.98 -5.98 -1.75
N THR A 106 -15.14 -4.94 -1.79
CA THR A 106 -15.45 -3.58 -1.33
C THR A 106 -15.00 -2.57 -2.38
N SER A 107 -15.31 -1.29 -2.16
CA SER A 107 -14.85 -0.24 -3.08
C SER A 107 -13.44 0.25 -2.75
N THR A 108 -13.04 0.16 -1.48
CA THR A 108 -11.75 0.68 -1.00
C THR A 108 -11.04 -0.31 -0.09
N GLY A 109 -9.70 -0.20 -0.01
CA GLY A 109 -8.90 -0.98 0.94
C GLY A 109 -9.26 -0.70 2.40
N SER A 110 -9.62 0.52 2.76
CA SER A 110 -10.02 0.87 4.13
C SER A 110 -11.30 0.16 4.57
N GLU A 111 -12.29 0.04 3.66
CA GLU A 111 -13.49 -0.77 3.92
C GLU A 111 -13.14 -2.24 4.08
N ALA A 112 -12.28 -2.77 3.20
CA ALA A 112 -11.85 -4.16 3.27
C ALA A 112 -11.13 -4.47 4.60
N ILE A 113 -10.20 -3.63 5.04
CA ILE A 113 -9.54 -3.76 6.35
C ILE A 113 -10.56 -3.72 7.49
N GLN A 114 -11.52 -2.78 7.46
CA GLN A 114 -12.56 -2.71 8.49
C GLN A 114 -13.37 -4.01 8.58
N TYR A 115 -13.69 -4.62 7.45
CA TYR A 115 -14.38 -5.91 7.42
C TYR A 115 -13.48 -7.07 7.85
N ALA A 116 -12.20 -7.08 7.49
CA ALA A 116 -11.25 -8.09 7.95
C ALA A 116 -11.13 -8.12 9.48
N LEU A 117 -11.00 -6.96 10.12
CA LEU A 117 -10.97 -6.84 11.58
C LEU A 117 -12.30 -7.29 12.22
N ARG A 118 -13.44 -6.98 11.59
CA ARG A 118 -14.75 -7.41 12.08
C ARG A 118 -14.95 -8.91 11.94
N LEU A 119 -14.49 -9.52 10.85
CA LEU A 119 -14.48 -10.98 10.67
C LEU A 119 -13.64 -11.67 11.72
N ALA A 120 -12.44 -11.15 11.96
CA ALA A 120 -11.54 -11.71 12.97
C ALA A 120 -12.18 -11.71 14.37
N ARG A 121 -12.82 -10.61 14.77
CA ARG A 121 -13.56 -10.53 16.03
C ARG A 121 -14.76 -11.46 16.08
N ALA A 122 -15.53 -11.56 15.00
CA ALA A 122 -16.69 -12.43 14.94
C ALA A 122 -16.31 -13.92 15.02
N HIS A 123 -15.19 -14.31 14.39
CA HIS A 123 -14.69 -15.67 14.40
C HIS A 123 -14.11 -16.08 15.76
N THR A 124 -13.29 -15.22 16.36
CA THR A 124 -12.59 -15.54 17.61
C THR A 124 -13.40 -15.23 18.87
N GLY A 125 -14.43 -14.37 18.79
CA GLY A 125 -15.15 -13.87 19.97
C GLY A 125 -14.35 -12.90 20.83
N ARG A 126 -13.22 -12.37 20.32
CA ARG A 126 -12.28 -11.48 21.01
C ARG A 126 -12.34 -10.07 20.46
N ASP A 127 -11.94 -9.07 21.25
CA ASP A 127 -12.11 -7.65 20.89
C ASP A 127 -10.84 -6.96 20.40
N LYS A 128 -9.66 -7.31 20.95
CA LYS A 128 -8.42 -6.59 20.68
C LYS A 128 -7.81 -6.97 19.33
N ILE A 129 -7.12 -6.01 18.73
CA ILE A 129 -6.26 -6.22 17.58
C ILE A 129 -4.82 -5.86 17.95
N LEU A 130 -3.85 -6.60 17.44
CA LEU A 130 -2.45 -6.26 17.49
C LEU A 130 -2.01 -5.80 16.11
N LYS A 131 -1.40 -4.61 16.03
CA LYS A 131 -0.79 -4.06 14.82
C LYS A 131 0.65 -3.63 15.08
N PHE A 132 1.39 -3.26 14.05
CA PHE A 132 2.78 -2.82 14.17
C PHE A 132 2.90 -1.30 14.06
N GLU A 133 3.77 -0.68 14.90
CA GLU A 133 4.06 0.75 14.85
C GLU A 133 4.59 1.13 13.46
N GLY A 134 4.05 2.20 12.87
CA GLY A 134 4.36 2.61 11.49
C GLY A 134 3.45 2.01 10.42
N GLY A 135 2.77 0.88 10.68
CA GLY A 135 1.87 0.21 9.73
C GLY A 135 0.61 1.03 9.44
N TYR A 136 0.27 1.21 8.16
CA TYR A 136 -0.90 1.95 7.70
C TYR A 136 -1.97 0.99 7.15
N HIS A 137 -3.16 1.04 7.74
CA HIS A 137 -4.26 0.14 7.39
C HIS A 137 -5.56 0.89 7.02
N GLY A 138 -5.42 2.05 6.38
CA GLY A 138 -6.55 2.88 6.00
C GLY A 138 -7.02 3.82 7.12
N HIS A 139 -8.28 4.26 7.03
CA HIS A 139 -8.82 5.35 7.85
C HIS A 139 -9.94 4.92 8.82
N SER A 140 -10.18 3.61 8.99
CA SER A 140 -11.11 3.15 10.02
C SER A 140 -10.60 3.48 11.41
N GLU A 141 -11.52 3.61 12.39
CA GLU A 141 -11.15 4.02 13.75
C GLU A 141 -10.04 3.16 14.37
N TYR A 142 -10.04 1.85 14.11
CA TYR A 142 -9.01 0.92 14.60
C TYR A 142 -7.67 1.03 13.85
N ALA A 143 -7.67 1.58 12.63
CA ALA A 143 -6.48 1.69 11.80
C ALA A 143 -5.65 2.95 12.05
N VAL A 144 -6.29 4.02 12.58
CA VAL A 144 -5.66 5.34 12.74
C VAL A 144 -4.88 5.50 14.04
N PHE A 145 -4.22 4.42 14.47
CA PHE A 145 -3.31 4.42 15.61
C PHE A 145 -1.89 4.08 15.16
N SER A 146 -0.92 4.78 15.70
CA SER A 146 0.52 4.50 15.58
C SER A 146 1.03 4.20 14.17
N TYR A 147 0.41 4.79 13.12
CA TYR A 147 0.88 4.62 11.72
C TYR A 147 1.99 5.59 11.32
N GLY A 148 2.27 6.60 12.13
CA GLY A 148 3.32 7.59 12.00
C GLY A 148 3.33 8.49 13.25
N PRO A 149 3.49 7.93 14.47
CA PRO A 149 3.32 8.67 15.71
C PRO A 149 4.38 9.75 15.87
N LYS A 150 3.95 10.96 16.21
CA LYS A 150 4.85 12.07 16.57
C LYS A 150 5.44 11.88 17.98
N GLU A 151 4.73 11.17 18.84
CA GLU A 151 5.14 10.82 20.19
C GLU A 151 5.18 9.30 20.31
N LEU A 152 6.37 8.75 20.58
CA LEU A 152 6.58 7.33 20.76
C LEU A 152 6.08 6.92 22.15
N LYS A 153 5.16 5.96 22.20
CA LYS A 153 4.64 5.39 23.44
C LYS A 153 5.39 4.10 23.80
N PRO A 154 5.41 3.70 25.08
CA PRO A 154 5.81 2.34 25.43
C PRO A 154 4.86 1.32 24.77
N PHE A 155 5.42 0.21 24.28
CA PHE A 155 4.60 -0.89 23.82
C PHE A 155 3.88 -1.56 25.01
N PRO A 156 2.64 -2.01 24.83
CA PRO A 156 1.81 -2.03 23.62
C PRO A 156 0.87 -0.82 23.46
N GLU A 157 1.16 0.34 24.04
CA GLU A 157 0.25 1.49 24.05
C GLU A 157 0.09 2.11 22.65
N ALA A 158 -1.18 2.25 22.21
CA ALA A 158 -1.51 2.84 20.93
C ALA A 158 -1.59 4.37 21.01
N TYR A 159 -0.92 5.07 20.07
CA TYR A 159 -0.97 6.53 19.91
C TYR A 159 -2.04 6.91 18.89
N PRO A 160 -3.10 7.67 19.28
CA PRO A 160 -4.14 8.10 18.35
C PRO A 160 -3.61 9.20 17.42
N GLN A 161 -3.82 9.04 16.12
CA GLN A 161 -3.35 9.97 15.08
C GLN A 161 -4.48 10.69 14.37
N SER A 162 -5.70 10.53 14.84
CA SER A 162 -6.87 11.26 14.35
C SER A 162 -7.68 11.81 15.51
N LEU A 163 -8.13 13.05 15.36
CA LEU A 163 -9.19 13.59 16.22
C LEU A 163 -10.49 12.82 15.96
N GLY A 164 -11.35 12.74 16.96
CA GLY A 164 -12.65 12.07 16.86
C GLY A 164 -12.62 10.57 17.18
N VAL A 165 -11.46 9.94 17.29
CA VAL A 165 -11.35 8.55 17.74
C VAL A 165 -11.55 8.47 19.24
N THR A 166 -12.42 7.54 19.68
CA THR A 166 -12.80 7.42 21.09
C THR A 166 -11.82 6.61 21.91
N GLU A 167 -11.75 6.86 23.21
CA GLU A 167 -10.94 6.09 24.15
C GLU A 167 -11.34 4.60 24.20
N GLY A 168 -12.62 4.30 23.96
CA GLY A 168 -13.10 2.92 23.88
C GLY A 168 -12.42 2.12 22.77
N VAL A 169 -12.23 2.74 21.60
CA VAL A 169 -11.51 2.12 20.48
C VAL A 169 -10.01 1.94 20.79
N ARG A 170 -9.39 2.96 21.43
CA ARG A 170 -7.96 2.90 21.78
C ARG A 170 -7.61 1.70 22.65
N LYS A 171 -8.46 1.33 23.60
CA LYS A 171 -8.24 0.19 24.51
C LYS A 171 -8.18 -1.18 23.79
N ASP A 172 -8.78 -1.26 22.60
CA ASP A 172 -8.83 -2.50 21.82
C ASP A 172 -7.70 -2.58 20.78
N VAL A 173 -6.78 -1.60 20.76
CA VAL A 173 -5.64 -1.59 19.83
C VAL A 173 -4.33 -1.76 20.61
N LEU A 174 -3.63 -2.83 20.34
CA LEU A 174 -2.28 -3.11 20.83
C LEU A 174 -1.28 -2.83 19.70
N VAL A 175 -0.11 -2.33 20.06
CA VAL A 175 0.95 -1.97 19.12
C VAL A 175 2.22 -2.72 19.49
N ALA A 176 2.88 -3.32 18.50
CA ALA A 176 4.18 -4.00 18.64
C ALA A 176 5.22 -3.34 17.72
N PRO A 177 6.52 -3.49 17.97
CA PRO A 177 7.57 -3.13 17.04
C PRO A 177 7.61 -4.13 15.87
N PHE A 178 7.74 -3.62 14.64
CA PHE A 178 7.93 -4.48 13.47
C PHE A 178 9.31 -5.16 13.53
N ASN A 179 9.42 -6.37 13.01
CA ASN A 179 10.65 -7.19 13.05
C ASN A 179 11.11 -7.66 14.45
N ASP A 180 10.27 -7.57 15.47
CA ASP A 180 10.56 -8.02 16.83
C ASP A 180 9.53 -9.07 17.28
N LEU A 181 9.88 -10.35 17.13
CA LEU A 181 9.05 -11.48 17.54
C LEU A 181 8.97 -11.65 19.07
N GLU A 182 10.03 -11.30 19.79
CA GLU A 182 10.09 -11.44 21.24
C GLU A 182 9.11 -10.47 21.90
N ALA A 183 9.17 -9.18 21.56
CA ALA A 183 8.22 -8.18 22.03
C ALA A 183 6.78 -8.53 21.62
N THR A 184 6.58 -9.06 20.41
CA THR A 184 5.26 -9.49 19.96
C THR A 184 4.72 -10.65 20.79
N ALA A 185 5.56 -11.63 21.10
CA ALA A 185 5.19 -12.78 21.94
C ALA A 185 4.86 -12.37 23.39
N GLU A 186 5.63 -11.46 23.98
CA GLU A 186 5.35 -10.90 25.30
C GLU A 186 4.00 -10.22 25.36
N ILE A 187 3.69 -9.34 24.38
CA ILE A 187 2.40 -8.65 24.30
C ILE A 187 1.23 -9.64 24.16
N LEU A 188 1.38 -10.67 23.32
CA LEU A 188 0.36 -11.70 23.16
C LEU A 188 0.15 -12.53 24.43
N ALA A 189 1.21 -12.80 25.18
CA ALA A 189 1.14 -13.54 26.46
C ALA A 189 0.43 -12.71 27.54
N GLU A 190 0.71 -11.40 27.62
CA GLU A 190 0.05 -10.47 28.55
C GLU A 190 -1.44 -10.29 28.24
N HIS A 191 -1.84 -10.41 26.96
CA HIS A 191 -3.20 -10.28 26.48
C HIS A 191 -3.77 -11.60 25.95
N ALA A 192 -3.41 -12.72 26.62
CA ALA A 192 -3.89 -14.03 26.25
C ALA A 192 -5.44 -14.06 26.22
N ASP A 193 -5.98 -14.67 25.16
CA ASP A 193 -7.42 -14.77 24.92
C ASP A 193 -8.19 -13.46 24.66
N GLU A 194 -7.50 -12.31 24.55
CA GLU A 194 -8.14 -11.04 24.22
C GLU A 194 -7.92 -10.62 22.74
N VAL A 195 -6.83 -11.10 22.10
CA VAL A 195 -6.43 -10.68 20.75
C VAL A 195 -7.16 -11.50 19.70
N ALA A 196 -7.98 -10.82 18.89
CA ALA A 196 -8.70 -11.40 17.75
C ALA A 196 -7.78 -11.65 16.55
N CYS A 197 -6.89 -10.72 16.27
CA CYS A 197 -5.95 -10.85 15.15
C CYS A 197 -4.67 -10.05 15.32
N ILE A 198 -3.64 -10.50 14.60
CA ILE A 198 -2.41 -9.78 14.31
C ILE A 198 -2.54 -9.25 12.88
N ILE A 199 -2.53 -7.93 12.67
CA ILE A 199 -2.59 -7.32 11.34
C ILE A 199 -1.28 -6.63 10.99
N LEU A 200 -0.78 -6.86 9.77
CA LEU A 200 0.42 -6.19 9.27
C LEU A 200 0.39 -5.98 7.75
N GLU A 201 1.14 -4.97 7.30
CA GLU A 201 1.68 -4.91 5.93
C GLU A 201 2.88 -5.88 5.90
N PRO A 202 2.95 -6.94 5.06
CA PRO A 202 4.07 -7.89 5.05
C PRO A 202 5.43 -7.24 4.71
N VAL A 203 5.41 -6.16 3.94
CA VAL A 203 6.51 -5.20 3.82
C VAL A 203 5.96 -3.87 4.34
N GLN A 204 6.44 -3.46 5.51
CA GLN A 204 5.88 -2.31 6.18
C GLN A 204 6.54 -1.02 5.70
N ARG A 205 5.83 -0.16 4.98
CA ARG A 205 6.36 1.13 4.53
C ARG A 205 7.66 1.05 3.73
N ALA A 206 7.95 0.03 3.01
CA ALA A 206 9.24 -0.31 2.39
C ALA A 206 10.29 -0.91 3.35
N ILE A 207 10.00 -1.10 4.63
CA ILE A 207 10.83 -1.90 5.52
C ILE A 207 10.49 -3.37 5.28
N THR A 208 11.47 -4.16 4.87
CA THR A 208 11.29 -5.59 4.61
C THR A 208 11.27 -6.40 5.90
N PRO A 209 10.51 -7.51 5.95
CA PRO A 209 10.53 -8.39 7.10
C PRO A 209 11.91 -9.06 7.21
N ARG A 210 12.45 -9.14 8.44
CA ARG A 210 13.63 -9.96 8.72
C ARG A 210 13.33 -11.43 8.44
N GLN A 211 14.38 -12.16 8.10
CA GLN A 211 14.25 -13.60 7.87
C GLN A 211 13.60 -14.30 9.07
N GLY A 212 12.54 -15.06 8.83
CA GLY A 212 11.80 -15.79 9.87
C GLY A 212 10.72 -14.97 10.58
N PHE A 213 10.63 -13.64 10.39
CA PHE A 213 9.65 -12.81 11.09
C PHE A 213 8.20 -13.19 10.74
N LEU A 214 7.87 -13.29 9.46
CA LEU A 214 6.52 -13.65 9.02
C LEU A 214 6.13 -15.07 9.44
N GLN A 215 7.08 -16.03 9.37
CA GLN A 215 6.88 -17.40 9.84
C GLN A 215 6.65 -17.45 11.36
N GLY A 216 7.41 -16.65 12.11
CA GLY A 216 7.23 -16.53 13.56
C GLY A 216 5.88 -15.92 13.93
N LEU A 217 5.42 -14.90 13.20
CA LEU A 217 4.08 -14.33 13.41
C LEU A 217 2.96 -15.36 13.15
N ARG A 218 3.10 -16.19 12.11
CA ARG A 218 2.15 -17.28 11.87
C ARG A 218 2.09 -18.25 13.04
N GLN A 219 3.25 -18.66 13.54
CA GLN A 219 3.34 -19.55 14.72
C GLN A 219 2.75 -18.92 15.99
N LEU A 220 3.02 -17.64 16.23
CA LEU A 220 2.44 -16.91 17.35
C LEU A 220 0.92 -16.78 17.24
N ALA A 221 0.41 -16.47 16.07
CA ALA A 221 -1.03 -16.40 15.83
C ALA A 221 -1.71 -17.75 16.11
N ASP A 222 -1.14 -18.86 15.61
CA ASP A 222 -1.63 -20.21 15.84
C ASP A 222 -1.60 -20.60 17.33
N ALA A 223 -0.50 -20.32 18.03
CA ALA A 223 -0.31 -20.65 19.44
C ALA A 223 -1.30 -19.92 20.35
N HIS A 224 -1.68 -18.68 20.01
CA HIS A 224 -2.60 -17.85 20.78
C HIS A 224 -4.06 -17.92 20.27
N GLY A 225 -4.33 -18.66 19.18
CA GLY A 225 -5.65 -18.73 18.57
C GLY A 225 -6.13 -17.38 18.04
N ALA A 226 -5.23 -16.49 17.65
CA ALA A 226 -5.50 -15.25 16.95
C ALA A 226 -5.42 -15.47 15.43
N LEU A 227 -6.14 -14.68 14.64
CA LEU A 227 -6.00 -14.74 13.19
C LEU A 227 -4.81 -13.88 12.74
N LEU A 228 -4.08 -14.35 11.71
CA LEU A 228 -3.10 -13.56 11.00
C LEU A 228 -3.78 -12.86 9.81
N VAL A 229 -3.69 -11.53 9.76
CA VAL A 229 -4.30 -10.71 8.71
C VAL A 229 -3.22 -9.97 7.94
N TYR A 230 -3.10 -10.24 6.63
CA TYR A 230 -2.19 -9.50 5.77
C TYR A 230 -2.91 -8.35 5.06
N ASP A 231 -2.38 -7.15 5.25
CA ASP A 231 -2.70 -6.00 4.42
C ASP A 231 -1.83 -6.05 3.16
N GLU A 232 -2.37 -6.68 2.13
CA GLU A 232 -1.75 -6.82 0.81
C GLU A 232 -2.18 -5.70 -0.18
N ILE A 233 -2.70 -4.58 0.35
CA ILE A 233 -3.16 -3.46 -0.49
C ILE A 233 -2.03 -2.91 -1.37
N VAL A 234 -0.79 -2.91 -0.88
CA VAL A 234 0.39 -2.47 -1.66
C VAL A 234 1.13 -3.63 -2.27
N THR A 235 1.33 -4.71 -1.51
CA THR A 235 2.15 -5.86 -1.90
C THR A 235 1.43 -6.83 -2.84
N GLY A 236 0.11 -6.91 -2.75
CA GLY A 236 -0.73 -7.77 -3.58
C GLY A 236 -0.61 -7.43 -5.07
N PHE A 237 -0.37 -8.44 -5.90
CA PHE A 237 -0.15 -8.30 -7.34
C PHE A 237 0.98 -7.33 -7.72
N ARG A 238 1.90 -7.07 -6.78
CA ARG A 238 3.08 -6.23 -6.99
C ARG A 238 4.38 -7.01 -6.81
N LEU A 239 4.51 -7.79 -5.75
CA LEU A 239 5.73 -8.58 -5.49
C LEU A 239 5.71 -9.91 -6.22
N ALA A 240 4.55 -10.54 -6.30
CA ALA A 240 4.26 -11.74 -7.04
C ALA A 240 2.77 -11.74 -7.42
N TYR A 241 2.34 -12.67 -8.27
CA TYR A 241 0.93 -12.77 -8.70
C TYR A 241 -0.01 -13.02 -7.51
N GLY A 242 0.40 -13.82 -6.51
CA GLY A 242 -0.34 -14.03 -5.26
C GLY A 242 0.02 -13.04 -4.12
N GLY A 243 0.79 -11.98 -4.40
CA GLY A 243 1.20 -11.00 -3.40
C GLY A 243 2.39 -11.42 -2.53
N ALA A 244 2.53 -10.78 -1.36
CA ALA A 244 3.61 -11.07 -0.42
C ALA A 244 3.50 -12.47 0.18
N GLN A 245 2.30 -13.00 0.39
CA GLN A 245 2.14 -14.37 0.88
C GLN A 245 2.76 -15.40 -0.08
N ALA A 246 2.61 -15.22 -1.39
CA ALA A 246 3.28 -16.06 -2.38
C ALA A 246 4.80 -15.78 -2.46
N TYR A 247 5.21 -14.52 -2.32
CA TYR A 247 6.61 -14.12 -2.38
C TYR A 247 7.44 -14.64 -1.20
N TYR A 248 6.89 -14.57 0.03
CA TYR A 248 7.57 -14.99 1.26
C TYR A 248 7.20 -16.43 1.72
N GLY A 249 6.22 -17.06 1.09
CA GLY A 249 5.79 -18.41 1.43
C GLY A 249 5.12 -18.53 2.80
N VAL A 250 4.37 -17.51 3.23
CA VAL A 250 3.62 -17.51 4.50
C VAL A 250 2.19 -17.08 4.25
N GLU A 251 1.24 -17.95 4.56
CA GLU A 251 -0.18 -17.70 4.32
C GLU A 251 -0.86 -17.14 5.58
N PRO A 252 -1.60 -16.01 5.47
CA PRO A 252 -2.46 -15.51 6.53
C PRO A 252 -3.81 -16.25 6.54
N ASP A 253 -4.65 -15.96 7.56
CA ASP A 253 -6.04 -16.41 7.60
C ASP A 253 -6.95 -15.54 6.75
N ILE A 254 -6.63 -14.25 6.67
CA ILE A 254 -7.32 -13.24 5.85
C ILE A 254 -6.25 -12.37 5.16
N ALA A 255 -6.46 -12.06 3.89
CA ALA A 255 -5.67 -11.07 3.18
C ALA A 255 -6.57 -10.05 2.48
N VAL A 256 -6.11 -8.79 2.40
CA VAL A 256 -6.86 -7.67 1.80
C VAL A 256 -6.10 -7.15 0.60
N TYR A 257 -6.77 -7.07 -0.55
CA TYR A 257 -6.20 -6.65 -1.83
C TYR A 257 -6.88 -5.40 -2.38
N GLY A 258 -6.15 -4.63 -3.17
CA GLY A 258 -6.62 -3.43 -3.87
C GLY A 258 -5.56 -2.91 -4.81
N LYS A 259 -5.54 -1.60 -5.05
CA LYS A 259 -4.48 -0.91 -5.82
C LYS A 259 -4.10 -1.65 -7.12
N ALA A 260 -2.91 -2.31 -7.14
CA ALA A 260 -2.38 -3.00 -8.31
C ALA A 260 -3.33 -4.07 -8.86
N MET A 261 -4.15 -4.71 -8.02
CA MET A 261 -5.15 -5.69 -8.44
C MET A 261 -6.07 -5.16 -9.56
N SER A 262 -6.39 -3.88 -9.54
CA SER A 262 -7.33 -3.26 -10.48
C SER A 262 -6.73 -2.19 -11.38
N GLY A 263 -5.39 -2.03 -11.38
CA GLY A 263 -4.72 -1.09 -12.29
C GLY A 263 -5.11 0.38 -12.12
N GLY A 264 -5.67 0.76 -10.97
CA GLY A 264 -6.07 2.13 -10.65
C GLY A 264 -7.57 2.38 -10.60
N TYR A 265 -8.41 1.36 -10.80
CA TYR A 265 -9.87 1.50 -10.65
C TYR A 265 -10.31 1.16 -9.20
N PRO A 266 -11.31 1.87 -8.63
CA PRO A 266 -11.75 1.63 -7.25
C PRO A 266 -12.44 0.26 -7.10
N ILE A 267 -11.73 -0.72 -6.62
CA ILE A 267 -12.23 -2.01 -6.14
C ILE A 267 -11.19 -2.61 -5.19
N ALA A 268 -11.64 -3.25 -4.14
CA ALA A 268 -10.81 -4.02 -3.23
C ALA A 268 -11.48 -5.36 -2.91
N ALA A 269 -10.70 -6.32 -2.42
CA ALA A 269 -11.17 -7.64 -2.08
C ALA A 269 -10.63 -8.08 -0.72
N LEU A 270 -11.46 -8.83 0.03
CA LEU A 270 -11.03 -9.67 1.13
C LEU A 270 -10.98 -11.11 0.63
N ALA A 271 -9.89 -11.78 0.88
CA ALA A 271 -9.67 -13.21 0.61
C ALA A 271 -9.34 -13.92 1.91
N GLY A 272 -9.81 -15.12 2.12
CA GLY A 272 -9.47 -15.86 3.33
C GLY A 272 -10.13 -17.21 3.43
N ARG A 273 -9.83 -17.89 4.54
CA ARG A 273 -10.34 -19.21 4.90
C ARG A 273 -11.85 -19.22 4.96
N ALA A 274 -12.47 -20.29 4.48
CA ALA A 274 -13.93 -20.43 4.39
C ALA A 274 -14.62 -20.33 5.75
N ASP A 275 -14.06 -20.92 6.81
CA ASP A 275 -14.63 -20.88 8.17
C ASP A 275 -14.65 -19.48 8.76
N VAL A 276 -13.68 -18.62 8.43
CA VAL A 276 -13.63 -17.22 8.83
C VAL A 276 -14.60 -16.38 7.98
N MET A 277 -14.55 -16.55 6.67
CA MET A 277 -15.36 -15.79 5.72
C MET A 277 -16.85 -16.12 5.82
N ALA A 278 -17.20 -17.30 6.33
CA ALA A 278 -18.58 -17.74 6.55
C ALA A 278 -19.39 -16.77 7.44
N PHE A 279 -18.76 -16.06 8.38
CA PHE A 279 -19.45 -15.02 9.16
C PHE A 279 -19.96 -13.83 8.33
N SER A 280 -19.61 -13.75 7.06
CA SER A 280 -20.21 -12.81 6.11
C SER A 280 -21.49 -13.35 5.44
N ASP A 281 -21.86 -14.62 5.64
CA ASP A 281 -23.08 -15.23 5.10
C ASP A 281 -24.29 -14.91 5.99
N PRO A 282 -25.37 -14.37 5.43
CA PRO A 282 -26.61 -14.12 6.17
C PRO A 282 -27.22 -15.34 6.87
N SER A 283 -26.93 -16.55 6.41
CA SER A 283 -27.44 -17.81 6.95
C SER A 283 -26.57 -18.45 8.03
N HIS A 284 -25.43 -17.83 8.38
CA HIS A 284 -24.51 -18.40 9.38
C HIS A 284 -25.18 -18.57 10.75
N PRO A 285 -25.15 -19.76 11.37
CA PRO A 285 -25.94 -20.09 12.56
C PRO A 285 -25.59 -19.26 13.79
N SER A 286 -24.36 -18.81 13.94
CA SER A 286 -23.91 -17.97 15.06
C SER A 286 -24.18 -16.46 14.84
N GLY A 287 -24.91 -16.11 13.79
CA GLY A 287 -25.10 -14.72 13.36
C GLY A 287 -24.05 -14.29 12.32
N LYS A 288 -24.22 -13.12 11.78
CA LYS A 288 -23.38 -12.57 10.69
C LYS A 288 -22.84 -11.22 11.02
N ILE A 289 -21.70 -10.85 10.43
CA ILE A 289 -21.29 -9.47 10.34
C ILE A 289 -22.19 -8.73 9.32
N HIS A 290 -22.49 -7.45 9.58
CA HIS A 290 -23.15 -6.62 8.57
C HIS A 290 -22.12 -6.27 7.50
N PHE A 291 -22.32 -6.76 6.28
CA PHE A 291 -21.50 -6.51 5.10
C PHE A 291 -22.36 -5.83 4.03
N SER A 292 -22.09 -4.59 3.69
CA SER A 292 -22.87 -3.81 2.72
C SER A 292 -21.99 -2.77 2.02
N GLY A 293 -22.37 -2.44 0.78
CA GLY A 293 -21.76 -1.39 -0.03
C GLY A 293 -22.38 -1.36 -1.41
N THR A 294 -22.92 -0.21 -1.80
CA THR A 294 -23.61 -0.05 -3.10
C THR A 294 -22.73 -0.43 -4.29
N PHE A 295 -21.45 -0.15 -4.20
CA PHE A 295 -20.50 -0.37 -5.29
C PHE A 295 -19.63 -1.62 -5.11
N ASN A 296 -19.93 -2.46 -4.10
CA ASN A 296 -19.14 -3.66 -3.87
C ASN A 296 -19.25 -4.61 -5.07
N GLY A 297 -18.11 -4.93 -5.69
CA GLY A 297 -18.05 -5.81 -6.85
C GLY A 297 -18.74 -5.25 -8.11
N HIS A 298 -18.74 -3.94 -8.32
CA HIS A 298 -19.35 -3.35 -9.52
C HIS A 298 -18.60 -3.74 -10.80
N ALA A 299 -19.37 -3.82 -11.90
CA ALA A 299 -18.88 -4.39 -13.16
C ALA A 299 -17.67 -3.66 -13.77
N LEU A 300 -17.57 -2.34 -13.62
CA LEU A 300 -16.43 -1.59 -14.13
C LEU A 300 -15.13 -1.93 -13.38
N GLY A 301 -15.21 -2.02 -12.04
CA GLY A 301 -14.06 -2.43 -11.24
C GLY A 301 -13.59 -3.85 -11.55
N ALA A 302 -14.55 -4.77 -11.75
CA ALA A 302 -14.25 -6.14 -12.14
C ALA A 302 -13.60 -6.23 -13.53
N ALA A 303 -14.09 -5.46 -14.51
CA ALA A 303 -13.51 -5.40 -15.85
C ALA A 303 -12.09 -4.85 -15.83
N ALA A 304 -11.84 -3.79 -15.02
CA ALA A 304 -10.51 -3.22 -14.81
C ALA A 304 -9.54 -4.23 -14.19
N ALA A 305 -9.99 -4.92 -13.13
CA ALA A 305 -9.19 -5.93 -12.44
C ALA A 305 -8.84 -7.09 -13.39
N LEU A 306 -9.82 -7.66 -14.11
CA LEU A 306 -9.56 -8.74 -15.06
C LEU A 306 -8.58 -8.35 -16.16
N ALA A 307 -8.70 -7.13 -16.73
CA ALA A 307 -7.77 -6.65 -17.74
C ALA A 307 -6.35 -6.50 -17.17
N THR A 308 -6.22 -6.05 -15.93
CA THR A 308 -4.93 -5.90 -15.25
C THR A 308 -4.33 -7.26 -14.93
N LEU A 309 -5.09 -8.16 -14.30
CA LEU A 309 -4.61 -9.48 -13.88
C LEU A 309 -4.21 -10.34 -15.08
N LYS A 310 -4.92 -10.23 -16.21
CA LYS A 310 -4.54 -10.91 -17.45
C LYS A 310 -3.11 -10.58 -17.89
N ILE A 311 -2.69 -9.31 -17.77
CA ILE A 311 -1.32 -8.90 -18.13
C ILE A 311 -0.33 -9.35 -17.05
N LEU A 312 -0.70 -9.20 -15.77
CA LEU A 312 0.19 -9.57 -14.68
C LEU A 312 0.45 -11.09 -14.61
N ARG A 313 -0.46 -11.91 -15.13
CA ARG A 313 -0.30 -13.39 -15.22
C ARG A 313 0.73 -13.82 -16.29
N GLU A 314 1.08 -12.95 -17.24
CA GLU A 314 2.00 -13.31 -18.31
C GLU A 314 3.39 -13.63 -17.75
N PRO A 315 4.03 -14.71 -18.24
CA PRO A 315 5.40 -15.07 -17.82
C PRO A 315 6.38 -13.91 -18.05
N GLY A 316 7.30 -13.70 -17.11
CA GLY A 316 8.31 -12.65 -17.20
C GLY A 316 7.86 -11.28 -16.64
N THR A 317 6.56 -11.11 -16.32
CA THR A 317 6.03 -9.83 -15.86
C THR A 317 6.62 -9.41 -14.51
N PHE A 318 6.65 -10.30 -13.54
CA PHE A 318 7.22 -9.99 -12.21
C PHE A 318 8.73 -9.89 -12.23
N GLU A 319 9.39 -10.70 -13.06
CA GLU A 319 10.83 -10.60 -13.31
C GLU A 319 11.19 -9.20 -13.83
N ARG A 320 10.41 -8.68 -14.80
CA ARG A 320 10.60 -7.31 -15.31
C ARG A 320 10.32 -6.25 -14.26
N LEU A 321 9.26 -6.37 -13.46
CA LEU A 321 8.98 -5.45 -12.36
C LEU A 321 10.13 -5.40 -11.34
N HIS A 322 10.65 -6.56 -10.96
CA HIS A 322 11.80 -6.64 -10.05
C HIS A 322 13.10 -6.11 -10.67
N GLU A 323 13.31 -6.30 -11.96
CA GLU A 323 14.45 -5.75 -12.68
C GLU A 323 14.43 -4.20 -12.69
N VAL A 324 13.29 -3.60 -13.03
CA VAL A 324 13.10 -2.15 -12.99
C VAL A 324 13.38 -1.61 -11.59
N GLY A 325 12.85 -2.28 -10.56
CA GLY A 325 13.11 -1.91 -9.16
C GLY A 325 14.58 -1.99 -8.77
N ARG A 326 15.26 -3.09 -9.13
CA ARG A 326 16.71 -3.25 -8.86
C ARG A 326 17.54 -2.22 -9.59
N ARG A 327 17.27 -1.97 -10.90
CA ARG A 327 17.99 -0.93 -11.66
C ARG A 327 17.95 0.41 -10.95
N PHE A 328 16.77 0.82 -10.48
CA PHE A 328 16.61 2.06 -9.72
C PHE A 328 17.36 2.01 -8.39
N SER A 329 17.16 0.99 -7.56
CA SER A 329 17.73 0.94 -6.21
C SER A 329 19.25 0.82 -6.22
N ASP A 330 19.80 -0.01 -7.11
CA ASP A 330 21.25 -0.20 -7.26
C ASP A 330 21.90 1.07 -7.83
N GLY A 331 21.25 1.69 -8.84
CA GLY A 331 21.72 2.94 -9.43
C GLY A 331 21.77 4.07 -8.42
N LEU A 332 20.70 4.31 -7.67
CA LEU A 332 20.66 5.36 -6.67
C LEU A 332 21.62 5.08 -5.49
N THR A 333 21.76 3.82 -5.09
CA THR A 333 22.76 3.43 -4.08
C THR A 333 24.19 3.72 -4.55
N ALA A 334 24.47 3.51 -5.84
CA ALA A 334 25.78 3.87 -6.42
C ALA A 334 26.01 5.39 -6.44
N LEU A 335 24.96 6.18 -6.73
CA LEU A 335 25.03 7.66 -6.69
C LEU A 335 25.30 8.17 -5.28
N PHE A 336 24.62 7.65 -4.25
CA PHE A 336 24.93 8.01 -2.86
C PHE A 336 26.40 7.79 -2.50
N ARG A 337 26.96 6.66 -2.90
CA ARG A 337 28.39 6.37 -2.69
C ARG A 337 29.29 7.32 -3.49
N HIS A 338 28.93 7.63 -4.74
CA HIS A 338 29.71 8.53 -5.60
C HIS A 338 29.81 9.93 -5.02
N HIS A 339 28.69 10.46 -4.52
CA HIS A 339 28.64 11.80 -3.91
C HIS A 339 29.04 11.84 -2.43
N GLY A 340 29.34 10.69 -1.82
CA GLY A 340 29.69 10.61 -0.40
C GLY A 340 28.53 10.99 0.53
N VAL A 341 27.30 10.88 0.07
CA VAL A 341 26.09 11.16 0.87
C VAL A 341 25.64 9.86 1.56
N PRO A 342 25.47 9.86 2.90
CA PRO A 342 24.93 8.72 3.60
C PRO A 342 23.44 8.57 3.24
N GLY A 343 23.12 7.64 2.35
CA GLY A 343 21.77 7.40 1.86
C GLY A 343 21.49 5.94 1.59
N GLN A 344 20.22 5.55 1.70
CA GLN A 344 19.73 4.20 1.53
C GLN A 344 18.46 4.19 0.67
N VAL A 345 18.27 3.12 -0.08
CA VAL A 345 17.04 2.83 -0.81
C VAL A 345 16.40 1.61 -0.17
N LEU A 346 15.37 1.83 0.64
CA LEU A 346 14.61 0.75 1.27
C LEU A 346 13.59 0.19 0.28
N GLY A 347 13.16 -1.04 0.47
CA GLY A 347 12.08 -1.65 -0.29
C GLY A 347 12.46 -2.94 -0.98
N VAL A 348 11.53 -3.45 -1.79
CA VAL A 348 11.67 -4.68 -2.55
C VAL A 348 10.91 -4.59 -3.87
N GLY A 349 11.52 -5.06 -4.95
CA GLY A 349 10.91 -5.01 -6.29
C GLY A 349 10.61 -3.58 -6.74
N PRO A 350 9.44 -3.34 -7.36
CA PRO A 350 9.08 -2.04 -7.94
C PRO A 350 8.56 -1.02 -6.91
N TRP A 351 8.95 -1.16 -5.66
CA TRP A 351 8.49 -0.31 -4.57
C TRP A 351 9.65 0.03 -3.63
N SER A 352 9.95 1.33 -3.49
CA SER A 352 11.11 1.81 -2.74
C SER A 352 10.79 3.05 -1.91
N GLN A 353 11.65 3.36 -0.95
CA GLN A 353 11.69 4.63 -0.23
C GLN A 353 13.14 5.10 -0.11
N VAL A 354 13.37 6.35 -0.46
CA VAL A 354 14.67 7.01 -0.31
C VAL A 354 14.79 7.55 1.12
N VAL A 355 15.90 7.26 1.78
CA VAL A 355 16.18 7.70 3.15
C VAL A 355 17.62 8.18 3.23
N LEU A 356 17.87 9.30 3.92
CA LEU A 356 19.23 9.76 4.23
C LEU A 356 19.63 9.32 5.64
N GLY A 357 20.83 8.80 5.75
CA GLY A 357 21.43 8.21 6.96
C GLY A 357 22.04 6.84 6.66
N ASP A 358 22.93 6.40 7.54
CA ASP A 358 23.70 5.15 7.45
C ASP A 358 23.31 4.10 8.52
N GLY A 359 22.36 4.43 9.39
CA GLY A 359 21.84 3.53 10.42
C GLY A 359 21.00 2.40 9.83
N GLU A 360 21.02 1.23 10.48
CA GLU A 360 20.13 0.11 10.13
C GLU A 360 18.66 0.50 10.37
N ILE A 361 17.80 0.23 9.39
CA ILE A 361 16.36 0.56 9.43
C ILE A 361 15.56 -0.72 9.38
N ASP A 362 15.00 -1.10 10.52
CA ASP A 362 14.28 -2.33 10.73
C ASP A 362 12.81 -2.14 11.10
N ASP A 363 12.49 -0.98 11.68
CA ASP A 363 11.19 -0.64 12.20
C ASP A 363 10.90 0.85 12.03
N TYR A 364 9.73 1.29 12.50
CA TYR A 364 9.37 2.70 12.46
C TYR A 364 10.29 3.59 13.28
N ARG A 365 10.77 3.12 14.46
CA ARG A 365 11.58 3.93 15.38
C ARG A 365 12.99 4.16 14.84
N THR A 366 13.54 3.17 14.16
CA THR A 366 14.83 3.32 13.47
C THR A 366 14.69 4.21 12.23
N LEU A 367 13.60 4.06 11.45
CA LEU A 367 13.28 4.95 10.34
C LEU A 367 13.10 6.42 10.79
N ALA A 368 12.44 6.65 11.92
CA ALA A 368 12.19 7.99 12.46
C ALA A 368 13.47 8.72 12.93
N LYS A 369 14.59 8.01 13.10
CA LYS A 369 15.89 8.59 13.43
C LYS A 369 16.69 9.03 12.20
N ALA A 370 16.29 8.57 11.02
CA ALA A 370 16.94 8.97 9.77
C ALA A 370 16.61 10.42 9.40
N ASP A 371 17.42 11.02 8.53
CA ASP A 371 17.16 12.38 8.02
C ASP A 371 16.06 12.34 6.94
N LEU A 372 14.82 12.22 7.39
CA LEU A 372 13.65 12.25 6.52
C LEU A 372 13.41 13.63 5.90
N ALA A 373 13.82 14.70 6.58
CA ALA A 373 13.71 16.07 6.07
C ALA A 373 14.67 16.31 4.92
N GLY A 374 15.92 15.87 5.05
CA GLY A 374 16.90 15.91 3.97
C GLY A 374 16.48 15.06 2.76
N ALA A 375 15.95 13.86 3.00
CA ALA A 375 15.40 13.01 1.93
C ALA A 375 14.21 13.68 1.21
N ALA A 376 13.33 14.35 1.94
CA ALA A 376 12.24 15.11 1.35
C ALA A 376 12.74 16.31 0.53
N ALA A 377 13.75 17.03 1.02
CA ALA A 377 14.36 18.13 0.28
C ALA A 377 15.03 17.64 -1.02
N LEU A 378 15.77 16.53 -0.98
CA LEU A 378 16.33 15.89 -2.18
C LEU A 378 15.23 15.55 -3.19
N ASN A 379 14.15 14.91 -2.74
CA ASN A 379 13.04 14.54 -3.61
C ASN A 379 12.30 15.76 -4.21
N LEU A 380 12.27 16.91 -3.54
CA LEU A 380 11.75 18.16 -4.09
C LEU A 380 12.63 18.71 -5.22
N GLU A 381 13.96 18.61 -5.09
CA GLU A 381 14.88 19.00 -6.19
C GLU A 381 14.73 18.06 -7.40
N VAL A 382 14.53 16.76 -7.15
CA VAL A 382 14.26 15.76 -8.20
C VAL A 382 12.92 16.04 -8.90
N LEU A 383 11.89 16.52 -8.19
CA LEU A 383 10.62 16.96 -8.78
C LEU A 383 10.82 18.11 -9.78
N GLU A 384 11.63 19.12 -9.42
CA GLU A 384 11.95 20.26 -10.30
C GLU A 384 12.67 19.82 -11.59
N ARG A 385 13.32 18.66 -11.57
CA ARG A 385 14.03 18.07 -12.72
C ARG A 385 13.14 17.17 -13.58
N GLY A 386 11.83 17.16 -13.32
CA GLY A 386 10.86 16.45 -14.16
C GLY A 386 10.57 15.02 -13.72
N VAL A 387 10.82 14.67 -12.45
CA VAL A 387 10.41 13.40 -11.87
C VAL A 387 9.28 13.64 -10.88
N TYR A 388 8.06 13.20 -11.22
CA TYR A 388 6.92 13.32 -10.32
C TYR A 388 7.02 12.27 -9.22
N ASN A 389 7.49 12.69 -8.05
CA ASN A 389 7.59 11.90 -6.84
C ASN A 389 6.87 12.61 -5.68
N ASN A 390 6.62 11.88 -4.60
CA ASN A 390 6.13 12.48 -3.35
C ASN A 390 7.29 12.57 -2.35
N PRO A 391 7.74 13.78 -1.97
CA PRO A 391 8.96 14.00 -1.17
C PRO A 391 9.03 13.20 0.13
N GLY A 392 7.93 13.07 0.85
CA GLY A 392 7.87 12.34 2.12
C GLY A 392 7.48 10.87 1.99
N SER A 393 7.38 10.32 0.78
CA SER A 393 6.74 9.02 0.57
C SER A 393 7.60 8.07 -0.26
N LYS A 394 6.92 7.09 -0.82
CA LYS A 394 7.47 5.95 -1.54
C LYS A 394 7.52 6.21 -3.02
N ILE A 395 8.46 5.56 -3.67
CA ILE A 395 8.59 5.47 -5.11
C ILE A 395 7.90 4.18 -5.56
N TYR A 396 7.04 4.29 -6.56
CA TYR A 396 6.36 3.17 -7.19
C TYR A 396 6.76 3.13 -8.66
N LEU A 397 7.28 2.00 -9.07
CA LEU A 397 7.61 1.73 -10.46
C LEU A 397 6.58 0.76 -11.06
N SER A 398 6.46 0.74 -12.37
CA SER A 398 5.45 -0.01 -13.10
C SER A 398 6.07 -0.71 -14.31
N LEU A 399 5.31 -1.58 -14.96
CA LEU A 399 5.70 -2.21 -16.23
C LEU A 399 5.92 -1.20 -17.37
N ALA A 400 5.37 0.00 -17.24
CA ALA A 400 5.51 1.05 -18.25
C ALA A 400 6.84 1.81 -18.16
N HIS A 401 7.58 1.71 -17.04
CA HIS A 401 8.89 2.33 -16.92
C HIS A 401 9.90 1.61 -17.82
N THR A 402 10.42 2.33 -18.79
CA THR A 402 11.52 1.86 -19.63
C THR A 402 12.86 2.03 -18.91
N ASP A 403 13.92 1.47 -19.48
CA ASP A 403 15.26 1.68 -18.96
C ASP A 403 15.70 3.14 -19.09
N GLU A 404 15.27 3.82 -20.15
CA GLU A 404 15.50 5.25 -20.38
C GLU A 404 14.75 6.12 -19.35
N ASP A 405 13.54 5.72 -18.92
CA ASP A 405 12.83 6.41 -17.83
C ASP A 405 13.60 6.30 -16.51
N ILE A 406 14.13 5.11 -16.19
CA ILE A 406 14.92 4.91 -14.98
C ILE A 406 16.24 5.69 -15.04
N ASP A 407 16.93 5.69 -16.20
CA ASP A 407 18.14 6.49 -16.38
C ASP A 407 17.86 7.98 -16.21
N PHE A 408 16.76 8.50 -16.76
CA PHE A 408 16.33 9.89 -16.55
C PHE A 408 16.09 10.21 -15.06
N VAL A 409 15.44 9.29 -14.32
CA VAL A 409 15.23 9.44 -12.88
C VAL A 409 16.57 9.47 -12.13
N LEU A 410 17.48 8.56 -12.45
CA LEU A 410 18.82 8.51 -11.83
C LEU A 410 19.64 9.77 -12.15
N ASP A 411 19.60 10.28 -13.39
CA ASP A 411 20.26 11.53 -13.78
C ASP A 411 19.72 12.72 -12.96
N ALA A 412 18.41 12.77 -12.72
CA ALA A 412 17.80 13.79 -11.86
C ALA A 412 18.31 13.72 -10.41
N TYR A 413 18.48 12.50 -9.87
CA TYR A 413 19.10 12.32 -8.55
C TYR A 413 20.57 12.69 -8.53
N ASP A 414 21.35 12.32 -9.57
CA ASP A 414 22.76 12.63 -9.68
C ASP A 414 23.02 14.14 -9.63
N GLN A 415 22.28 14.90 -10.45
CA GLN A 415 22.34 16.36 -10.47
C GLN A 415 21.91 16.97 -9.13
N SER A 416 20.87 16.44 -8.49
CA SER A 416 20.39 16.95 -7.20
C SER A 416 21.37 16.68 -6.07
N LEU A 417 22.04 15.53 -6.08
CA LEU A 417 23.07 15.16 -5.10
C LEU A 417 24.34 16.02 -5.25
N ALA A 418 24.75 16.35 -6.48
CA ALA A 418 25.88 17.23 -6.73
C ALA A 418 25.67 18.62 -6.09
N GLU A 419 24.45 19.19 -6.28
CA GLU A 419 24.11 20.51 -5.70
C GLU A 419 23.99 20.48 -4.16
N LEU A 420 23.59 19.36 -3.56
CA LEU A 420 23.57 19.21 -2.11
C LEU A 420 24.99 19.25 -1.52
N GLY A 421 25.96 18.63 -2.21
CA GLY A 421 27.37 18.62 -1.78
C GLY A 421 28.07 19.99 -1.86
N GLU A 422 27.54 20.93 -2.65
CA GLU A 422 28.07 22.28 -2.83
C GLU A 422 27.48 23.30 -1.85
N ARG A 423 26.43 22.98 -1.12
CA ARG A 423 25.82 23.89 -0.12
C ARG A 423 26.71 23.93 1.12
N PRO A 424 27.27 25.11 1.54
CA PRO A 424 28.05 25.21 2.77
C PRO A 424 27.16 24.85 3.97
N ALA A 425 27.76 24.08 4.91
CA ALA A 425 27.12 23.57 6.12
C ALA A 425 26.62 24.69 7.04
#